data_727c891f54425151aae4c11056fbecdb
#
_entry.id   727c891f54425151aae4c11056fbecdb
#
_cell.length_a   1.000
_cell.length_b   1.000
_cell.length_c   1.000
_cell.angle_alpha   90.00
_cell.angle_beta   90.00
_cell.angle_gamma   90.00
#
_symmetry.space_group_name_H-M   'P 1'
#
loop_
_entity.id
_entity.type
_entity.pdbx_description
1 polymer ?
#
loop_
_entity_poly.entity_id
_entity_poly.type
_entity_poly.pdbx_seq_one_letter_code
_entity_poly.pdbx_strand_id
1 'polypeptide(L)'
;MAHAHADADRLARVTLSRTIEPGDLRVTGLVSELGADKILGYLEAAADVESHWGFALAQELGRVDPAEVLEQAAAQGIRFIVPGDTEWPTQLGALRNTGALHDRGGEPVGLWVRGVHDLRQFACNAVAVVGSRSATSYGTEQATELSRDLAAMGHTVVSGLAYGVDQAAHRGALVAGGPTIAVLPGGVDRPYPAAHAQLLEAIAERGLVVSEAPPGAGPTRTRFLARNRIVAGLAEGTVVVEGAVRSGAINTAHWTTNLHRPLMGVPGPVSSVASTGVNQLIRLGQASMVTNAQDVITDVMTHAARSVAGGAEQLDESFVPGPVRSTQRAVPSPAAGVSAPLR
;
A
#
# COMPACT_ATOMS: atom_id res chain seq x y z
N MET A 1 12.92 -26.97 11.71
CA MET A 1 13.23 -25.66 12.35
C MET A 1 12.67 -24.48 11.58
N ALA A 2 12.83 -24.36 10.23
CA ALA A 2 12.30 -23.23 9.46
C ALA A 2 10.76 -23.10 9.50
N HIS A 3 10.00 -24.19 9.41
CA HIS A 3 8.53 -24.16 9.51
C HIS A 3 8.04 -23.73 10.89
N ALA A 4 8.65 -24.24 11.96
CA ALA A 4 8.27 -23.86 13.33
C ALA A 4 8.54 -22.37 13.62
N HIS A 5 9.58 -21.79 13.02
CA HIS A 5 9.86 -20.36 13.15
C HIS A 5 8.89 -19.49 12.33
N ALA A 6 8.50 -19.94 11.13
CA ALA A 6 7.49 -19.28 10.31
C ALA A 6 6.11 -19.27 11.00
N ASP A 7 5.75 -20.37 11.66
CA ASP A 7 4.50 -20.45 12.43
C ASP A 7 4.53 -19.53 13.65
N ALA A 8 5.66 -19.47 14.38
CA ALA A 8 5.81 -18.56 15.53
C ALA A 8 5.73 -17.08 15.12
N ASP A 9 6.39 -16.68 14.02
CA ASP A 9 6.30 -15.30 13.49
C ASP A 9 4.87 -14.95 13.05
N ARG A 10 4.15 -15.90 12.43
CA ARG A 10 2.74 -15.69 12.05
C ARG A 10 1.85 -15.48 13.28
N LEU A 11 1.97 -16.30 14.32
CA LEU A 11 1.19 -16.17 15.54
C LEU A 11 1.50 -14.84 16.26
N ALA A 12 2.77 -14.44 16.31
CA ALA A 12 3.17 -13.14 16.81
C ALA A 12 2.54 -11.99 16.03
N ARG A 13 2.50 -12.06 14.69
CA ARG A 13 1.84 -11.05 13.85
C ARG A 13 0.32 -11.00 14.06
N VAL A 14 -0.34 -12.14 14.29
CA VAL A 14 -1.76 -12.17 14.68
C VAL A 14 -1.96 -11.40 15.98
N THR A 15 -1.16 -11.67 16.99
CA THR A 15 -1.20 -10.97 18.28
C THR A 15 -0.97 -9.47 18.09
N LEU A 16 0.07 -9.06 17.34
CA LEU A 16 0.35 -7.67 17.04
C LEU A 16 -0.81 -6.99 16.30
N SER A 17 -1.44 -7.66 15.33
CA SER A 17 -2.58 -7.09 14.59
C SER A 17 -3.79 -6.76 15.48
N ARG A 18 -3.90 -7.41 16.65
CA ARG A 18 -4.97 -7.21 17.62
C ARG A 18 -4.65 -6.14 18.67
N THR A 19 -3.38 -5.98 19.00
CA THR A 19 -2.91 -5.12 20.10
C THR A 19 -2.45 -3.75 19.64
N ILE A 20 -2.05 -3.61 18.38
CA ILE A 20 -1.45 -2.39 17.85
C ILE A 20 -2.36 -1.76 16.79
N GLU A 21 -2.46 -0.44 16.80
CA GLU A 21 -3.18 0.27 15.74
C GLU A 21 -2.45 0.14 14.40
N PRO A 22 -3.16 -0.16 13.31
CA PRO A 22 -2.61 -0.26 11.97
C PRO A 22 -1.69 0.90 11.58
N GLY A 23 -0.54 0.59 11.00
CA GLY A 23 0.42 1.56 10.51
C GLY A 23 1.18 2.35 11.58
N ASP A 24 1.31 1.85 12.80
CA ASP A 24 2.23 2.43 13.78
C ASP A 24 3.67 2.19 13.32
N LEU A 25 4.36 3.27 12.90
CA LEU A 25 5.71 3.21 12.31
C LEU A 25 6.76 2.60 13.24
N ARG A 26 6.61 2.79 14.56
CA ARG A 26 7.57 2.24 15.52
C ARG A 26 7.53 0.72 15.48
N VAL A 27 6.33 0.16 15.43
CA VAL A 27 6.15 -1.29 15.40
C VAL A 27 6.41 -1.86 14.02
N THR A 28 5.85 -1.28 12.96
CA THR A 28 6.05 -1.79 11.60
C THR A 28 7.53 -1.76 11.18
N GLY A 29 8.28 -0.73 11.58
CA GLY A 29 9.72 -0.64 11.35
C GLY A 29 10.50 -1.72 12.10
N LEU A 30 10.24 -1.87 13.41
CA LEU A 30 10.92 -2.89 14.23
C LEU A 30 10.59 -4.32 13.77
N VAL A 31 9.33 -4.60 13.43
CA VAL A 31 8.92 -5.91 12.90
C VAL A 31 9.62 -6.23 11.59
N SER A 32 9.80 -5.21 10.72
CA SER A 32 10.50 -5.39 9.45
C SER A 32 11.99 -5.73 9.63
N GLU A 33 12.64 -5.19 10.68
CA GLU A 33 14.07 -5.39 10.93
C GLU A 33 14.37 -6.61 11.81
N LEU A 34 13.58 -6.87 12.83
CA LEU A 34 13.87 -7.84 13.86
C LEU A 34 13.01 -9.11 13.81
N GLY A 35 11.86 -9.06 13.14
CA GLY A 35 10.83 -10.11 13.16
C GLY A 35 9.77 -9.88 14.22
N ALA A 36 8.56 -10.40 13.99
CA ALA A 36 7.42 -10.18 14.87
C ALA A 36 7.52 -10.93 16.20
N ASP A 37 8.07 -12.12 16.18
CA ASP A 37 8.30 -12.96 17.37
C ASP A 37 9.18 -12.27 18.42
N LYS A 38 10.28 -11.67 17.98
CA LYS A 38 11.17 -10.93 18.89
C LYS A 38 10.52 -9.67 19.44
N ILE A 39 9.82 -8.92 18.56
CA ILE A 39 9.14 -7.70 19.00
C ILE A 39 8.04 -8.01 20.00
N LEU A 40 7.27 -9.07 19.78
CA LEU A 40 6.28 -9.54 20.75
C LEU A 40 6.93 -9.87 22.10
N GLY A 41 8.03 -10.63 22.11
CA GLY A 41 8.77 -10.95 23.32
C GLY A 41 9.32 -9.74 24.07
N TYR A 42 9.79 -8.69 23.36
CA TYR A 42 10.19 -7.43 23.99
C TYR A 42 9.01 -6.68 24.60
N LEU A 43 7.86 -6.68 23.91
CA LEU A 43 6.66 -6.03 24.43
C LEU A 43 6.08 -6.77 25.63
N GLU A 44 6.13 -8.10 25.66
CA GLU A 44 5.73 -8.93 26.80
C GLU A 44 6.64 -8.66 28.02
N ALA A 45 7.95 -8.62 27.82
CA ALA A 45 8.89 -8.30 28.88
C ALA A 45 8.74 -6.86 29.41
N ALA A 46 8.33 -5.92 28.55
CA ALA A 46 8.07 -4.54 28.92
C ALA A 46 6.69 -4.34 29.58
N ALA A 47 5.78 -5.31 29.47
CA ALA A 47 4.44 -5.26 30.07
C ALA A 47 4.50 -5.30 31.62
N ASP A 48 5.58 -5.80 32.19
CA ASP A 48 5.85 -5.77 33.65
C ASP A 48 6.28 -4.38 34.17
N VAL A 49 6.53 -3.42 33.24
CA VAL A 49 6.87 -2.05 33.61
C VAL A 49 5.58 -1.22 33.58
N GLU A 50 5.32 -0.40 34.60
CA GLU A 50 4.16 0.50 34.79
C GLU A 50 4.01 1.55 33.65
N SER A 51 3.99 1.12 32.39
CA SER A 51 3.72 1.97 31.24
C SER A 51 2.30 1.74 30.74
N HIS A 52 1.63 2.81 30.34
CA HIS A 52 0.27 2.76 29.75
C HIS A 52 0.17 1.79 28.55
N TRP A 53 1.26 1.55 27.85
CA TRP A 53 1.41 0.58 26.76
C TRP A 53 1.49 -0.86 27.26
N GLY A 54 2.25 -1.11 28.34
CA GLY A 54 2.41 -2.44 28.90
C GLY A 54 1.09 -3.00 29.41
N PHE A 55 0.26 -2.17 30.05
CA PHE A 55 -1.03 -2.60 30.59
C PHE A 55 -2.06 -2.99 29.50
N ALA A 56 -2.17 -2.22 28.42
CA ALA A 56 -3.08 -2.53 27.33
C ALA A 56 -2.65 -3.81 26.58
N LEU A 57 -1.34 -3.98 26.38
CA LEU A 57 -0.77 -5.18 25.77
C LEU A 57 -0.95 -6.41 26.66
N ALA A 58 -0.65 -6.32 27.97
CA ALA A 58 -0.83 -7.42 28.91
C ALA A 58 -2.29 -7.87 29.04
N GLN A 59 -3.25 -6.93 28.95
CA GLN A 59 -4.67 -7.28 28.91
C GLN A 59 -5.09 -8.06 27.68
N GLU A 60 -4.49 -7.80 26.53
CA GLU A 60 -4.82 -8.50 25.26
C GLU A 60 -4.03 -9.82 25.15
N LEU A 61 -2.76 -9.86 25.53
CA LEU A 61 -1.91 -11.05 25.47
C LEU A 61 -2.42 -12.22 26.31
N GLY A 62 -3.10 -11.94 27.44
CA GLY A 62 -3.68 -12.97 28.30
C GLY A 62 -5.09 -13.44 27.92
N ARG A 63 -5.72 -12.85 26.90
CA ARG A 63 -7.16 -13.05 26.65
C ARG A 63 -7.49 -14.07 25.58
N VAL A 64 -6.69 -14.20 24.53
CA VAL A 64 -7.03 -15.05 23.38
C VAL A 64 -5.78 -15.67 22.77
N ASP A 65 -5.80 -16.98 22.61
CA ASP A 65 -4.78 -17.71 21.86
C ASP A 65 -4.82 -17.28 20.38
N PRO A 66 -3.71 -16.79 19.79
CA PRO A 66 -3.65 -16.42 18.40
C PRO A 66 -3.97 -17.58 17.43
N ALA A 67 -3.74 -18.83 17.83
CA ALA A 67 -4.14 -20.01 17.06
C ALA A 67 -5.66 -20.15 16.99
N GLU A 68 -6.37 -19.96 18.11
CA GLU A 68 -7.85 -19.95 18.13
C GLU A 68 -8.41 -18.82 17.26
N VAL A 69 -7.76 -17.65 17.23
CA VAL A 69 -8.17 -16.55 16.34
C VAL A 69 -8.09 -16.95 14.88
N LEU A 70 -7.01 -17.63 14.48
CA LEU A 70 -6.85 -18.12 13.11
C LEU A 70 -7.90 -19.17 12.77
N GLU A 71 -8.19 -20.11 13.67
CA GLU A 71 -9.21 -21.14 13.47
C GLU A 71 -10.60 -20.54 13.32
N GLN A 72 -10.95 -19.58 14.20
CA GLN A 72 -12.24 -18.88 14.15
C GLN A 72 -12.38 -18.05 12.86
N ALA A 73 -11.30 -17.41 12.41
CA ALA A 73 -11.28 -16.68 11.15
C ALA A 73 -11.43 -17.64 9.95
N ALA A 74 -10.71 -18.74 9.95
CA ALA A 74 -10.78 -19.76 8.89
C ALA A 74 -12.18 -20.35 8.75
N ALA A 75 -12.89 -20.58 9.87
CA ALA A 75 -14.29 -21.04 9.88
C ALA A 75 -15.25 -20.03 9.20
N GLN A 76 -14.86 -18.76 9.07
CA GLN A 76 -15.60 -17.71 8.38
C GLN A 76 -15.06 -17.43 6.96
N GLY A 77 -14.17 -18.27 6.43
CA GLY A 77 -13.52 -18.06 5.13
C GLY A 77 -12.54 -16.87 5.11
N ILE A 78 -12.00 -16.50 6.28
CA ILE A 78 -11.02 -15.44 6.45
C ILE A 78 -9.65 -16.06 6.71
N ARG A 79 -8.63 -15.63 5.99
CA ARG A 79 -7.24 -16.05 6.20
C ARG A 79 -6.37 -14.85 6.56
N PHE A 80 -5.29 -15.12 7.27
CA PHE A 80 -4.28 -14.12 7.63
C PHE A 80 -3.00 -14.40 6.85
N ILE A 81 -2.59 -13.44 6.02
CA ILE A 81 -1.39 -13.52 5.20
C ILE A 81 -0.32 -12.56 5.71
N VAL A 82 0.94 -12.92 5.57
CA VAL A 82 2.10 -12.18 6.08
C VAL A 82 3.17 -11.99 5.01
N PRO A 83 4.07 -11.01 5.15
CA PRO A 83 5.24 -10.87 4.29
C PRO A 83 6.02 -12.19 4.18
N GLY A 84 6.28 -12.62 2.95
CA GLY A 84 6.93 -13.91 2.67
C GLY A 84 5.98 -15.02 2.22
N ASP A 85 4.67 -14.90 2.43
CA ASP A 85 3.69 -15.81 1.85
C ASP A 85 3.66 -15.69 0.33
N THR A 86 3.32 -16.77 -0.36
CA THR A 86 3.16 -16.77 -1.83
C THR A 86 2.08 -15.83 -2.31
N GLU A 87 1.04 -15.62 -1.48
CA GLU A 87 -0.09 -14.72 -1.72
C GLU A 87 0.21 -13.25 -1.36
N TRP A 88 1.33 -12.96 -0.68
CA TRP A 88 1.66 -11.61 -0.26
C TRP A 88 2.00 -10.70 -1.45
N PRO A 89 1.32 -9.53 -1.63
CA PRO A 89 1.64 -8.59 -2.68
C PRO A 89 2.97 -7.88 -2.41
N THR A 90 4.01 -8.23 -3.17
CA THR A 90 5.39 -7.73 -2.95
C THR A 90 5.50 -6.21 -3.07
N GLN A 91 4.61 -5.56 -3.84
CA GLN A 91 4.56 -4.10 -4.00
C GLN A 91 4.24 -3.34 -2.70
N LEU A 92 3.66 -4.01 -1.68
CA LEU A 92 3.47 -3.42 -0.34
C LEU A 92 4.79 -3.15 0.38
N GLY A 93 5.85 -3.86 0.02
CA GLY A 93 7.20 -3.63 0.56
C GLY A 93 7.72 -2.21 0.32
N ALA A 94 7.26 -1.52 -0.73
CA ALA A 94 7.60 -0.11 -0.97
C ALA A 94 7.18 0.82 0.18
N LEU A 95 6.16 0.45 0.95
CA LEU A 95 5.70 1.21 2.12
C LEU A 95 6.75 1.30 3.24
N ARG A 96 7.74 0.41 3.30
CA ARG A 96 8.83 0.46 4.30
C ARG A 96 9.66 1.74 4.18
N ASN A 97 9.83 2.21 2.95
CA ASN A 97 10.69 3.34 2.61
C ASN A 97 9.94 4.67 2.48
N THR A 98 8.62 4.66 2.69
CA THR A 98 7.81 5.88 2.69
C THR A 98 7.81 6.52 4.08
N GLY A 99 7.83 7.86 4.13
CA GLY A 99 7.66 8.61 5.37
C GLY A 99 6.24 8.44 5.95
N ALA A 100 6.07 8.93 7.19
CA ALA A 100 4.76 8.97 7.84
C ALA A 100 3.83 9.96 7.17
N LEU A 101 2.55 9.60 7.08
CA LEU A 101 1.47 10.53 6.79
C LEU A 101 0.43 10.42 7.91
N HIS A 102 0.23 11.50 8.66
CA HIS A 102 -0.61 11.53 9.87
C HIS A 102 -0.20 10.47 10.92
N ASP A 103 1.08 10.35 11.20
CA ASP A 103 1.69 9.38 12.13
C ASP A 103 1.42 7.90 11.78
N ARG A 104 1.08 7.62 10.52
CA ARG A 104 0.85 6.27 10.00
C ARG A 104 1.79 5.99 8.84
N GLY A 105 2.22 4.72 8.71
CA GLY A 105 3.12 4.31 7.63
C GLY A 105 3.58 2.88 7.77
N GLY A 106 4.62 2.54 7.03
CA GLY A 106 5.24 1.22 7.04
C GLY A 106 4.44 0.13 6.33
N GLU A 107 5.10 -0.99 6.06
CA GLU A 107 4.46 -2.19 5.55
C GLU A 107 3.55 -2.81 6.60
N PRO A 108 2.35 -3.34 6.24
CA PRO A 108 1.48 -4.02 7.19
C PRO A 108 2.19 -5.21 7.86
N VAL A 109 1.96 -5.42 9.15
CA VAL A 109 2.46 -6.61 9.85
C VAL A 109 1.85 -7.89 9.31
N GLY A 110 0.67 -7.82 8.75
CA GLY A 110 -0.07 -8.87 8.06
C GLY A 110 -1.41 -8.33 7.58
N LEU A 111 -2.12 -9.08 6.76
CA LEU A 111 -3.43 -8.73 6.21
C LEU A 111 -4.43 -9.86 6.43
N TRP A 112 -5.60 -9.50 6.91
CA TRP A 112 -6.77 -10.36 6.94
C TRP A 112 -7.45 -10.28 5.58
N VAL A 113 -7.72 -11.42 4.98
CA VAL A 113 -8.25 -11.52 3.61
C VAL A 113 -9.46 -12.44 3.60
N ARG A 114 -10.55 -11.96 3.01
CA ARG A 114 -11.78 -12.73 2.76
C ARG A 114 -12.05 -12.78 1.26
N GLY A 115 -12.40 -13.97 0.76
CA GLY A 115 -12.59 -14.28 -0.66
C GLY A 115 -11.65 -15.39 -1.10
N VAL A 116 -11.98 -16.06 -2.22
CA VAL A 116 -11.31 -17.30 -2.66
C VAL A 116 -10.09 -17.07 -3.56
N HIS A 117 -9.88 -15.85 -4.03
CA HIS A 117 -8.83 -15.50 -4.98
C HIS A 117 -7.51 -15.19 -4.28
N ASP A 118 -6.41 -15.28 -5.02
CA ASP A 118 -5.06 -14.92 -4.57
C ASP A 118 -4.85 -13.40 -4.62
N LEU A 119 -4.47 -12.80 -3.48
CA LEU A 119 -4.32 -11.35 -3.38
C LEU A 119 -3.16 -10.83 -4.24
N ARG A 120 -2.05 -11.54 -4.32
CA ARG A 120 -0.90 -11.15 -5.13
C ARG A 120 -1.25 -11.11 -6.61
N GLN A 121 -2.00 -12.13 -7.08
CA GLN A 121 -2.44 -12.18 -8.48
C GLN A 121 -3.40 -11.03 -8.80
N PHE A 122 -4.36 -10.75 -7.91
CA PHE A 122 -5.31 -9.65 -8.11
C PHE A 122 -4.65 -8.28 -8.02
N ALA A 123 -3.62 -8.12 -7.23
CA ALA A 123 -2.90 -6.87 -7.08
C ALA A 123 -1.85 -6.59 -8.19
N CYS A 124 -1.59 -7.56 -9.07
CA CYS A 124 -0.49 -7.49 -10.05
C CYS A 124 -0.68 -6.35 -11.09
N ASN A 125 -1.92 -6.06 -11.48
CA ASN A 125 -2.31 -5.01 -12.43
C ASN A 125 -3.46 -4.18 -11.88
N ALA A 126 -3.39 -3.82 -10.60
CA ALA A 126 -4.46 -3.14 -9.91
C ALA A 126 -4.37 -1.60 -10.07
N VAL A 127 -5.53 -0.98 -10.22
CA VAL A 127 -5.70 0.49 -10.25
C VAL A 127 -6.61 0.90 -9.09
N ALA A 128 -6.16 1.84 -8.27
CA ALA A 128 -7.00 2.41 -7.24
C ALA A 128 -7.92 3.48 -7.82
N VAL A 129 -9.23 3.36 -7.54
CA VAL A 129 -10.24 4.37 -7.90
C VAL A 129 -10.86 4.88 -6.61
N VAL A 130 -10.60 6.14 -6.27
CA VAL A 130 -10.99 6.73 -4.98
C VAL A 130 -11.64 8.10 -5.16
N GLY A 131 -12.39 8.53 -4.15
CA GLY A 131 -12.98 9.86 -4.22
C GLY A 131 -13.86 10.25 -3.04
N SER A 132 -14.71 11.22 -3.31
CA SER A 132 -15.62 11.82 -2.33
C SER A 132 -16.64 10.80 -1.81
N ARG A 133 -16.88 10.82 -0.50
CA ARG A 133 -18.00 10.08 0.13
C ARG A 133 -19.35 10.68 -0.22
N SER A 134 -19.38 11.98 -0.50
CA SER A 134 -20.55 12.73 -0.97
C SER A 134 -20.38 13.03 -2.45
N ALA A 135 -20.19 11.96 -3.24
CA ALA A 135 -20.03 12.09 -4.69
C ALA A 135 -21.29 12.69 -5.32
N THR A 136 -21.08 13.52 -6.34
CA THR A 136 -22.17 14.01 -7.19
C THR A 136 -22.64 12.89 -8.12
N SER A 137 -23.75 13.12 -8.85
CA SER A 137 -24.17 12.19 -9.91
C SER A 137 -23.07 12.00 -10.96
N TYR A 138 -22.38 13.09 -11.34
CA TYR A 138 -21.23 13.06 -12.24
C TYR A 138 -20.10 12.17 -11.70
N GLY A 139 -19.68 12.38 -10.45
CA GLY A 139 -18.62 11.58 -9.85
C GLY A 139 -18.97 10.11 -9.71
N THR A 140 -20.23 9.80 -9.39
CA THR A 140 -20.74 8.43 -9.31
C THR A 140 -20.73 7.75 -10.70
N GLU A 141 -21.19 8.44 -11.74
CA GLU A 141 -21.20 7.97 -13.11
C GLU A 141 -19.78 7.72 -13.61
N GLN A 142 -18.89 8.70 -13.48
CA GLN A 142 -17.49 8.59 -13.91
C GLN A 142 -16.76 7.44 -13.18
N ALA A 143 -16.95 7.27 -11.88
CA ALA A 143 -16.37 6.17 -11.12
C ALA A 143 -16.89 4.81 -11.59
N THR A 144 -18.19 4.71 -11.88
CA THR A 144 -18.81 3.46 -12.36
C THR A 144 -18.31 3.09 -13.76
N GLU A 145 -18.33 4.03 -14.70
CA GLU A 145 -17.91 3.79 -16.09
C GLU A 145 -16.43 3.46 -16.16
N LEU A 146 -15.57 4.29 -15.55
CA LEU A 146 -14.14 4.08 -15.52
C LEU A 146 -13.77 2.70 -14.93
N SER A 147 -14.38 2.34 -13.81
CA SER A 147 -14.10 1.06 -13.15
C SER A 147 -14.64 -0.15 -13.91
N ARG A 148 -15.80 0.00 -14.58
CA ARG A 148 -16.34 -1.00 -15.50
C ARG A 148 -15.37 -1.27 -16.64
N ASP A 149 -14.86 -0.22 -17.26
CA ASP A 149 -14.00 -0.32 -18.44
C ASP A 149 -12.60 -0.85 -18.04
N LEU A 150 -12.02 -0.39 -16.93
CA LEU A 150 -10.78 -0.96 -16.37
C LEU A 150 -10.93 -2.47 -16.10
N ALA A 151 -12.02 -2.87 -15.46
CA ALA A 151 -12.28 -4.27 -15.14
C ALA A 151 -12.51 -5.12 -16.40
N ALA A 152 -13.22 -4.59 -17.41
CA ALA A 152 -13.40 -5.23 -18.73
C ALA A 152 -12.08 -5.41 -19.49
N MET A 153 -11.09 -4.54 -19.25
CA MET A 153 -9.73 -4.66 -19.80
C MET A 153 -8.80 -5.55 -18.94
N GLY A 154 -9.33 -6.21 -17.91
CA GLY A 154 -8.58 -7.14 -17.07
C GLY A 154 -7.80 -6.50 -15.91
N HIS A 155 -8.02 -5.21 -15.62
CA HIS A 155 -7.42 -4.54 -14.48
C HIS A 155 -8.26 -4.71 -13.21
N THR A 156 -7.60 -4.94 -12.09
CA THR A 156 -8.27 -5.02 -10.78
C THR A 156 -8.55 -3.62 -10.25
N VAL A 157 -9.80 -3.36 -9.86
CA VAL A 157 -10.18 -2.11 -9.23
C VAL A 157 -10.00 -2.21 -7.72
N VAL A 158 -9.14 -1.38 -7.13
CA VAL A 158 -8.93 -1.29 -5.68
C VAL A 158 -9.64 -0.05 -5.14
N SER A 159 -10.42 -0.19 -4.08
CA SER A 159 -11.04 0.95 -3.41
C SER A 159 -11.36 0.66 -1.94
N GLY A 160 -11.95 1.63 -1.24
CA GLY A 160 -12.14 1.57 0.21
C GLY A 160 -13.53 1.24 0.70
N LEU A 161 -14.45 0.89 -0.19
CA LEU A 161 -15.85 0.58 0.14
C LEU A 161 -16.60 1.71 0.89
N ALA A 162 -16.16 2.96 0.81
CA ALA A 162 -16.88 4.10 1.37
C ALA A 162 -18.12 4.45 0.51
N TYR A 163 -18.99 5.31 1.03
CA TYR A 163 -20.05 5.91 0.21
C TYR A 163 -19.45 6.69 -0.97
N GLY A 164 -20.25 6.96 -1.98
CA GLY A 164 -19.89 7.79 -3.13
C GLY A 164 -19.00 7.06 -4.13
N VAL A 165 -17.83 7.61 -4.43
CA VAL A 165 -16.93 7.10 -5.48
C VAL A 165 -16.51 5.65 -5.24
N ASP A 166 -16.13 5.29 -4.02
CA ASP A 166 -15.60 3.95 -3.72
C ASP A 166 -16.63 2.85 -4.02
N GLN A 167 -17.88 3.03 -3.54
CA GLN A 167 -18.96 2.06 -3.84
C GLN A 167 -19.29 2.00 -5.34
N ALA A 168 -19.23 3.14 -6.04
CA ALA A 168 -19.50 3.21 -7.47
C ALA A 168 -18.43 2.46 -8.26
N ALA A 169 -17.15 2.60 -7.86
CA ALA A 169 -16.02 1.89 -8.44
C ALA A 169 -16.18 0.37 -8.31
N HIS A 170 -16.47 -0.13 -7.10
CA HIS A 170 -16.70 -1.57 -6.89
C HIS A 170 -17.88 -2.10 -7.71
N ARG A 171 -18.99 -1.34 -7.78
CA ARG A 171 -20.16 -1.73 -8.59
C ARG A 171 -19.84 -1.77 -10.07
N GLY A 172 -19.09 -0.79 -10.58
CA GLY A 172 -18.62 -0.77 -11.96
C GLY A 172 -17.82 -2.02 -12.32
N ALA A 173 -16.84 -2.37 -11.51
CA ALA A 173 -16.04 -3.57 -11.71
C ALA A 173 -16.87 -4.86 -11.66
N LEU A 174 -17.77 -4.99 -10.68
CA LEU A 174 -18.64 -6.16 -10.55
C LEU A 174 -19.63 -6.31 -11.72
N VAL A 175 -20.15 -5.20 -12.27
CA VAL A 175 -21.04 -5.21 -13.46
C VAL A 175 -20.29 -5.72 -14.69
N ALA A 176 -19.01 -5.39 -14.83
CA ALA A 176 -18.17 -5.94 -15.89
C ALA A 176 -17.79 -7.41 -15.69
N GLY A 177 -18.10 -8.00 -14.52
CA GLY A 177 -17.65 -9.34 -14.16
C GLY A 177 -16.15 -9.41 -13.85
N GLY A 178 -15.49 -8.26 -13.67
CA GLY A 178 -14.05 -8.17 -13.43
C GLY A 178 -13.66 -8.11 -11.95
N PRO A 179 -12.34 -8.20 -11.68
CA PRO A 179 -11.81 -8.28 -10.33
C PRO A 179 -11.89 -6.96 -9.56
N THR A 180 -12.16 -7.02 -8.27
CA THR A 180 -12.11 -5.86 -7.38
C THR A 180 -11.62 -6.24 -5.98
N ILE A 181 -10.87 -5.34 -5.34
CA ILE A 181 -10.36 -5.48 -3.97
C ILE A 181 -10.90 -4.34 -3.12
N ALA A 182 -11.68 -4.68 -2.08
CA ALA A 182 -12.11 -3.72 -1.08
C ALA A 182 -11.13 -3.74 0.11
N VAL A 183 -10.51 -2.60 0.39
CA VAL A 183 -9.65 -2.45 1.57
C VAL A 183 -10.45 -1.77 2.67
N LEU A 184 -10.58 -2.40 3.84
CA LEU A 184 -11.42 -1.90 4.94
C LEU A 184 -10.61 -1.28 6.08
N PRO A 185 -11.18 -0.30 6.81
CA PRO A 185 -10.55 0.25 8.01
C PRO A 185 -10.85 -0.56 9.28
N GLY A 186 -11.76 -1.52 9.21
CA GLY A 186 -12.16 -2.45 10.27
C GLY A 186 -12.03 -3.88 9.81
N GLY A 187 -12.49 -4.86 10.61
CA GLY A 187 -12.44 -6.28 10.27
C GLY A 187 -13.15 -6.59 8.94
N VAL A 188 -12.62 -7.57 8.21
CA VAL A 188 -13.17 -8.01 6.92
C VAL A 188 -14.54 -8.71 7.04
N ASP A 189 -14.94 -9.04 8.27
CA ASP A 189 -16.23 -9.62 8.65
C ASP A 189 -17.35 -8.58 8.85
N ARG A 190 -16.98 -7.28 8.93
CA ARG A 190 -17.91 -6.20 9.27
C ARG A 190 -17.99 -5.15 8.17
N PRO A 191 -19.13 -5.01 7.48
CA PRO A 191 -19.33 -3.97 6.49
C PRO A 191 -19.34 -2.59 7.16
N TYR A 192 -18.56 -1.67 6.59
CA TYR A 192 -18.65 -0.27 6.93
C TYR A 192 -18.59 0.58 5.66
N PRO A 193 -19.64 1.35 5.36
CA PRO A 193 -20.91 1.50 6.11
C PRO A 193 -21.74 0.21 6.15
N ALA A 194 -22.58 0.04 7.18
CA ALA A 194 -23.43 -1.16 7.31
C ALA A 194 -24.40 -1.35 6.11
N ALA A 195 -24.78 -0.26 5.45
CA ALA A 195 -25.60 -0.29 4.24
C ALA A 195 -24.91 -0.99 3.05
N HIS A 196 -23.59 -1.19 3.09
CA HIS A 196 -22.83 -1.89 2.06
C HIS A 196 -22.68 -3.39 2.30
N ALA A 197 -23.46 -4.00 3.23
CA ALA A 197 -23.36 -5.42 3.52
C ALA A 197 -23.49 -6.31 2.26
N GLN A 198 -24.49 -6.08 1.42
CA GLN A 198 -24.69 -6.82 0.18
C GLN A 198 -23.55 -6.61 -0.82
N LEU A 199 -23.01 -5.39 -0.90
CA LEU A 199 -21.87 -5.08 -1.77
C LEU A 199 -20.60 -5.78 -1.27
N LEU A 200 -20.39 -5.82 0.05
CA LEU A 200 -19.27 -6.54 0.67
C LEU A 200 -19.31 -8.04 0.33
N GLU A 201 -20.49 -8.68 0.47
CA GLU A 201 -20.64 -10.10 0.11
C GLU A 201 -20.36 -10.33 -1.38
N ALA A 202 -20.91 -9.52 -2.27
CA ALA A 202 -20.65 -9.63 -3.71
C ALA A 202 -19.17 -9.46 -4.07
N ILE A 203 -18.43 -8.59 -3.34
CA ILE A 203 -16.99 -8.44 -3.51
C ILE A 203 -16.27 -9.67 -2.97
N ALA A 204 -16.64 -10.20 -1.81
CA ALA A 204 -16.01 -11.40 -1.25
C ALA A 204 -16.20 -12.65 -2.13
N GLU A 205 -17.33 -12.75 -2.84
CA GLU A 205 -17.61 -13.84 -3.77
C GLU A 205 -16.80 -13.77 -5.07
N ARG A 206 -16.57 -12.57 -5.62
CA ARG A 206 -15.99 -12.37 -6.97
C ARG A 206 -14.64 -11.67 -6.96
N GLY A 207 -14.23 -11.18 -5.83
CA GLY A 207 -13.01 -10.42 -5.61
C GLY A 207 -12.42 -10.73 -4.26
N LEU A 208 -11.91 -9.70 -3.58
CA LEU A 208 -11.28 -9.81 -2.27
C LEU A 208 -11.66 -8.66 -1.35
N VAL A 209 -11.83 -8.97 -0.09
CA VAL A 209 -11.94 -8.00 1.01
C VAL A 209 -10.70 -8.12 1.87
N VAL A 210 -10.02 -7.02 2.10
CA VAL A 210 -8.71 -6.97 2.76
C VAL A 210 -8.71 -5.97 3.90
N SER A 211 -8.09 -6.29 5.01
CA SER A 211 -7.89 -5.36 6.12
C SER A 211 -6.62 -5.70 6.92
N GLU A 212 -5.98 -4.68 7.47
CA GLU A 212 -4.92 -4.83 8.48
C GLU A 212 -5.51 -5.02 9.89
N ALA A 213 -6.77 -4.55 10.11
CA ALA A 213 -7.48 -4.73 11.36
C ALA A 213 -8.06 -6.15 11.47
N PRO A 214 -8.01 -6.77 12.66
CA PRO A 214 -8.49 -8.14 12.85
C PRO A 214 -10.01 -8.24 12.71
N PRO A 215 -10.54 -9.46 12.46
CA PRO A 215 -11.98 -9.73 12.52
C PRO A 215 -12.61 -9.22 13.82
N GLY A 216 -13.80 -8.67 13.73
CA GLY A 216 -14.49 -8.06 14.86
C GLY A 216 -14.10 -6.61 15.16
N ALA A 217 -13.00 -6.11 14.61
CA ALA A 217 -12.56 -4.75 14.87
C ALA A 217 -13.45 -3.69 14.20
N GLY A 218 -13.85 -2.67 14.98
CA GLY A 218 -14.60 -1.52 14.46
C GLY A 218 -13.71 -0.52 13.72
N PRO A 219 -14.27 0.29 12.81
CA PRO A 219 -13.54 1.36 12.17
C PRO A 219 -13.29 2.52 13.13
N THR A 220 -12.11 3.13 13.07
CA THR A 220 -11.75 4.37 13.77
C THR A 220 -11.20 5.39 12.78
N ARG A 221 -11.16 6.67 13.16
CA ARG A 221 -10.56 7.71 12.31
C ARG A 221 -9.12 7.36 11.94
N THR A 222 -8.36 6.87 12.89
CA THR A 222 -6.96 6.45 12.71
C THR A 222 -6.83 5.32 11.70
N ARG A 223 -7.71 4.31 11.80
CA ARG A 223 -7.74 3.16 10.88
C ARG A 223 -8.11 3.55 9.46
N PHE A 224 -8.98 4.54 9.27
CA PHE A 224 -9.25 5.10 7.93
C PHE A 224 -8.00 5.71 7.30
N LEU A 225 -7.20 6.46 8.06
CA LEU A 225 -5.96 7.06 7.56
C LEU A 225 -4.90 5.99 7.26
N ALA A 226 -4.73 5.01 8.16
CA ALA A 226 -3.81 3.90 7.96
C ALA A 226 -4.18 3.05 6.72
N ARG A 227 -5.47 2.76 6.51
CA ARG A 227 -6.00 1.95 5.42
C ARG A 227 -5.64 2.54 4.04
N ASN A 228 -5.64 3.87 3.90
CA ASN A 228 -5.43 4.52 2.61
C ASN A 228 -4.04 4.20 2.01
N ARG A 229 -3.01 3.93 2.86
CA ARG A 229 -1.69 3.50 2.38
C ARG A 229 -1.74 2.13 1.72
N ILE A 230 -2.63 1.25 2.19
CA ILE A 230 -2.80 -0.08 1.61
C ILE A 230 -3.53 0.02 0.27
N VAL A 231 -4.55 0.89 0.14
CA VAL A 231 -5.21 1.15 -1.16
C VAL A 231 -4.19 1.61 -2.19
N ALA A 232 -3.38 2.63 -1.86
CA ALA A 232 -2.32 3.11 -2.73
C ALA A 232 -1.23 2.04 -2.93
N GLY A 233 -0.88 1.29 -1.89
CA GLY A 233 0.18 0.28 -1.90
C GLY A 233 -0.15 -0.96 -2.73
N LEU A 234 -1.40 -1.34 -2.87
CA LEU A 234 -1.83 -2.46 -3.71
C LEU A 234 -1.93 -2.11 -5.20
N ALA A 235 -2.08 -0.83 -5.55
CA ALA A 235 -2.33 -0.39 -6.92
C ALA A 235 -1.06 0.08 -7.63
N GLU A 236 -0.97 -0.09 -8.92
CA GLU A 236 0.10 0.46 -9.76
C GLU A 236 -0.03 1.97 -9.96
N GLY A 237 -1.26 2.49 -9.87
CA GLY A 237 -1.58 3.91 -9.95
C GLY A 237 -2.92 4.21 -9.27
N THR A 238 -3.19 5.49 -9.01
CA THR A 238 -4.43 5.93 -8.35
C THR A 238 -5.13 6.99 -9.17
N VAL A 239 -6.43 6.78 -9.41
CA VAL A 239 -7.33 7.77 -10.01
C VAL A 239 -8.18 8.39 -8.91
N VAL A 240 -8.16 9.72 -8.79
CA VAL A 240 -9.07 10.48 -7.95
C VAL A 240 -10.19 11.04 -8.82
N VAL A 241 -11.43 10.57 -8.62
CA VAL A 241 -12.58 10.98 -9.43
C VAL A 241 -13.18 12.29 -8.93
N GLU A 242 -13.46 12.40 -7.66
CA GLU A 242 -13.87 13.61 -6.97
C GLU A 242 -13.20 13.71 -5.61
N GLY A 243 -12.85 14.92 -5.19
CA GLY A 243 -12.31 15.17 -3.86
C GLY A 243 -12.16 16.68 -3.60
N ALA A 244 -12.72 17.16 -2.50
CA ALA A 244 -12.39 18.46 -1.99
C ALA A 244 -10.94 18.48 -1.49
N VAL A 245 -10.32 19.67 -1.41
CA VAL A 245 -8.90 19.84 -1.03
C VAL A 245 -8.51 19.14 0.27
N ARG A 246 -9.43 19.03 1.22
CA ARG A 246 -9.22 18.35 2.51
C ARG A 246 -10.09 17.09 2.64
N SER A 247 -9.99 16.18 1.66
CA SER A 247 -10.75 14.93 1.67
C SER A 247 -9.88 13.70 1.92
N GLY A 248 -10.51 12.58 2.31
CA GLY A 248 -9.82 11.30 2.47
C GLY A 248 -9.17 10.79 1.17
N ALA A 249 -9.74 11.10 0.02
CA ALA A 249 -9.18 10.74 -1.28
C ALA A 249 -7.83 11.44 -1.54
N ILE A 250 -7.70 12.72 -1.11
CA ILE A 250 -6.42 13.45 -1.20
C ILE A 250 -5.35 12.81 -0.29
N ASN A 251 -5.74 12.19 0.83
CA ASN A 251 -4.78 11.41 1.64
C ASN A 251 -4.27 10.19 0.87
N THR A 252 -5.13 9.46 0.14
CA THR A 252 -4.70 8.36 -0.74
C THR A 252 -3.80 8.87 -1.88
N ALA A 253 -4.13 10.04 -2.47
CA ALA A 253 -3.29 10.69 -3.48
C ALA A 253 -1.87 10.98 -2.96
N HIS A 254 -1.74 11.49 -1.73
CA HIS A 254 -0.42 11.69 -1.12
C HIS A 254 0.36 10.39 -0.94
N TRP A 255 -0.30 9.29 -0.52
CA TRP A 255 0.35 7.98 -0.45
C TRP A 255 0.84 7.51 -1.82
N THR A 256 0.04 7.71 -2.87
CA THR A 256 0.42 7.38 -4.25
C THR A 256 1.68 8.13 -4.67
N THR A 257 1.74 9.44 -4.40
CA THR A 257 2.91 10.28 -4.67
C THR A 257 4.13 9.83 -3.88
N ASN A 258 3.98 9.53 -2.57
CA ASN A 258 5.08 9.06 -1.72
C ASN A 258 5.61 7.69 -2.16
N LEU A 259 4.78 6.86 -2.79
CA LEU A 259 5.15 5.59 -3.39
C LEU A 259 5.73 5.74 -4.80
N HIS A 260 5.88 6.98 -5.30
CA HIS A 260 6.34 7.28 -6.65
C HIS A 260 5.51 6.58 -7.73
N ARG A 261 4.19 6.46 -7.55
CA ARG A 261 3.26 5.86 -8.51
C ARG A 261 2.46 6.92 -9.26
N PRO A 262 1.95 6.61 -10.46
CA PRO A 262 1.11 7.53 -11.23
C PRO A 262 -0.11 7.97 -10.42
N LEU A 263 -0.26 9.28 -10.29
CA LEU A 263 -1.45 9.90 -9.74
C LEU A 263 -2.22 10.56 -10.87
N MET A 264 -3.48 10.18 -11.00
CA MET A 264 -4.37 10.61 -12.06
C MET A 264 -5.63 11.26 -11.46
N GLY A 265 -6.23 12.17 -12.20
CA GLY A 265 -7.44 12.85 -11.77
C GLY A 265 -8.45 13.00 -12.90
N VAL A 266 -9.72 12.74 -12.59
CA VAL A 266 -10.84 13.03 -13.49
C VAL A 266 -11.19 14.51 -13.37
N PRO A 267 -11.12 15.31 -14.45
CA PRO A 267 -11.47 16.73 -14.38
C PRO A 267 -12.97 16.88 -14.10
N GLY A 268 -13.33 17.83 -13.26
CA GLY A 268 -14.74 18.09 -12.93
C GLY A 268 -15.10 19.56 -13.05
N PRO A 269 -16.39 19.90 -12.92
CA PRO A 269 -16.86 21.27 -13.05
C PRO A 269 -16.13 22.21 -12.07
N VAL A 270 -15.66 23.36 -12.58
CA VAL A 270 -14.92 24.36 -11.77
C VAL A 270 -15.78 24.98 -10.67
N SER A 271 -17.10 24.95 -10.82
CA SER A 271 -18.06 25.42 -9.81
C SER A 271 -18.38 24.39 -8.73
N SER A 272 -17.94 23.13 -8.91
CA SER A 272 -18.21 22.03 -7.95
C SER A 272 -17.14 21.99 -6.86
N VAL A 273 -17.55 22.08 -5.60
CA VAL A 273 -16.64 21.91 -4.45
C VAL A 273 -16.04 20.49 -4.45
N ALA A 274 -16.77 19.50 -4.89
CA ALA A 274 -16.31 18.11 -4.99
C ALA A 274 -15.14 17.93 -5.97
N SER A 275 -15.00 18.81 -6.96
CA SER A 275 -13.93 18.74 -7.97
C SER A 275 -12.71 19.60 -7.63
N THR A 276 -12.80 20.47 -6.60
CA THR A 276 -11.75 21.48 -6.34
C THR A 276 -10.39 20.89 -6.05
N GLY A 277 -10.32 19.82 -5.27
CA GLY A 277 -9.04 19.18 -4.92
C GLY A 277 -8.40 18.47 -6.11
N VAL A 278 -9.20 17.77 -6.90
CA VAL A 278 -8.72 17.04 -8.10
C VAL A 278 -8.24 18.05 -9.15
N ASN A 279 -9.05 19.07 -9.45
CA ASN A 279 -8.66 20.13 -10.39
C ASN A 279 -7.39 20.86 -9.95
N GLN A 280 -7.18 21.01 -8.64
CA GLN A 280 -5.94 21.60 -8.10
C GLN A 280 -4.73 20.66 -8.32
N LEU A 281 -4.86 19.36 -8.07
CA LEU A 281 -3.79 18.40 -8.34
C LEU A 281 -3.38 18.40 -9.81
N ILE A 282 -4.36 18.41 -10.73
CA ILE A 282 -4.12 18.49 -12.17
C ILE A 282 -3.43 19.80 -12.53
N ARG A 283 -3.93 20.95 -12.04
CA ARG A 283 -3.38 22.27 -12.32
C ARG A 283 -1.93 22.42 -11.86
N LEU A 284 -1.56 21.79 -10.75
CA LEU A 284 -0.21 21.82 -10.19
C LEU A 284 0.72 20.78 -10.85
N GLY A 285 0.27 19.99 -11.81
CA GLY A 285 1.03 18.92 -12.42
C GLY A 285 1.34 17.75 -11.48
N GLN A 286 0.62 17.65 -10.35
CA GLN A 286 0.75 16.54 -9.39
C GLN A 286 -0.04 15.31 -9.81
N ALA A 287 -1.10 15.49 -10.61
CA ALA A 287 -1.87 14.44 -11.22
C ALA A 287 -2.00 14.68 -12.73
N SER A 288 -1.90 13.62 -13.53
CA SER A 288 -2.28 13.67 -14.93
C SER A 288 -3.80 13.67 -15.05
N MET A 289 -4.32 14.37 -16.07
CA MET A 289 -5.73 14.37 -16.39
C MET A 289 -6.09 13.10 -17.15
N VAL A 290 -7.10 12.38 -16.69
CA VAL A 290 -7.64 11.20 -17.38
C VAL A 290 -9.15 11.37 -17.60
N THR A 291 -9.65 10.89 -18.74
CA THR A 291 -11.05 11.00 -19.13
C THR A 291 -11.72 9.64 -19.37
N ASN A 292 -10.93 8.59 -19.47
CA ASN A 292 -11.36 7.21 -19.74
C ASN A 292 -10.32 6.19 -19.24
N ALA A 293 -10.66 4.90 -19.29
CA ALA A 293 -9.79 3.82 -18.84
C ALA A 293 -8.49 3.69 -19.65
N GLN A 294 -8.52 4.00 -20.95
CA GLN A 294 -7.33 3.92 -21.80
C GLN A 294 -6.26 4.95 -21.39
N ASP A 295 -6.66 6.16 -21.00
CA ASP A 295 -5.74 7.18 -20.47
C ASP A 295 -5.04 6.64 -19.22
N VAL A 296 -5.81 6.03 -18.30
CA VAL A 296 -5.28 5.44 -17.05
C VAL A 296 -4.24 4.35 -17.33
N ILE A 297 -4.57 3.42 -18.23
CA ILE A 297 -3.66 2.32 -18.60
C ILE A 297 -2.39 2.87 -19.24
N THR A 298 -2.52 3.86 -20.13
CA THR A 298 -1.38 4.50 -20.78
C THR A 298 -0.43 5.14 -19.79
N ASP A 299 -0.95 5.84 -18.78
CA ASP A 299 -0.15 6.48 -17.73
C ASP A 299 0.57 5.45 -16.86
N VAL A 300 -0.12 4.39 -16.44
CA VAL A 300 0.46 3.30 -15.66
C VAL A 300 1.58 2.61 -16.43
N MET A 301 1.34 2.23 -17.70
CA MET A 301 2.34 1.55 -18.53
C MET A 301 3.55 2.45 -18.82
N THR A 302 3.32 3.74 -19.10
CA THR A 302 4.39 4.72 -19.36
C THR A 302 5.28 4.88 -18.13
N HIS A 303 4.68 4.93 -16.94
CA HIS A 303 5.43 5.00 -15.69
C HIS A 303 6.26 3.73 -15.45
N ALA A 304 5.68 2.55 -15.64
CA ALA A 304 6.38 1.27 -15.51
C ALA A 304 7.59 1.19 -16.47
N ALA A 305 7.43 1.60 -17.72
CA ALA A 305 8.50 1.61 -18.72
C ALA A 305 9.67 2.55 -18.31
N ARG A 306 9.36 3.74 -17.78
CA ARG A 306 10.37 4.69 -17.29
C ARG A 306 11.13 4.16 -16.07
N SER A 307 10.45 3.49 -15.16
CA SER A 307 11.07 2.89 -13.96
C SER A 307 12.06 1.79 -14.33
N VAL A 308 11.77 0.99 -15.37
CA VAL A 308 12.67 -0.04 -15.88
C VAL A 308 13.88 0.61 -16.58
N ALA A 309 13.67 1.63 -17.42
CA ALA A 309 14.75 2.32 -18.13
C ALA A 309 15.72 3.05 -17.18
N GLY A 310 15.20 3.78 -16.19
CA GLY A 310 16.03 4.47 -15.19
C GLY A 310 16.82 3.52 -14.28
N GLY A 311 16.27 2.33 -13.98
CA GLY A 311 17.00 1.28 -13.26
C GLY A 311 18.14 0.67 -14.08
N ALA A 312 18.03 0.60 -15.41
CA ALA A 312 19.07 0.10 -16.28
C ALA A 312 20.24 1.10 -16.40
N GLU A 313 19.95 2.40 -16.46
CA GLU A 313 21.01 3.45 -16.50
C GLU A 313 21.82 3.51 -15.21
N GLN A 314 21.19 3.34 -14.04
CA GLN A 314 21.90 3.31 -12.75
C GLN A 314 22.81 2.08 -12.57
N LEU A 315 22.52 0.96 -13.23
CA LEU A 315 23.37 -0.23 -13.20
C LEU A 315 24.59 -0.10 -14.11
N ASP A 316 24.50 0.67 -15.19
CA ASP A 316 25.61 0.89 -16.13
C ASP A 316 26.63 1.94 -15.61
N GLU A 317 26.19 2.96 -14.88
CA GLU A 317 27.10 3.93 -14.25
C GLU A 317 27.92 3.34 -13.08
N SER A 318 27.52 2.20 -12.50
CA SER A 318 28.28 1.54 -11.45
C SER A 318 29.46 0.70 -11.96
N PHE A 319 29.57 0.47 -13.27
CA PHE A 319 30.68 -0.23 -13.90
C PHE A 319 31.69 0.75 -14.53
N VAL A 320 32.42 1.48 -13.71
CA VAL A 320 33.65 2.18 -14.16
C VAL A 320 34.81 1.18 -14.12
N PRO A 321 35.34 0.73 -15.27
CA PRO A 321 36.54 -0.09 -15.28
C PRO A 321 37.70 0.72 -14.67
N GLY A 322 38.24 0.25 -13.56
CA GLY A 322 39.40 0.86 -12.94
C GLY A 322 40.57 0.97 -13.94
N PRO A 323 41.43 2.03 -13.83
CA PRO A 323 42.52 2.25 -14.78
C PRO A 323 43.48 1.06 -14.79
N VAL A 324 43.66 0.51 -15.98
CA VAL A 324 44.69 -0.51 -16.27
C VAL A 324 46.04 0.07 -15.89
N ARG A 325 46.66 -0.44 -14.84
CA ARG A 325 48.08 -0.10 -14.50
C ARG A 325 48.98 -0.62 -15.62
N SER A 326 49.44 0.29 -16.48
CA SER A 326 50.55 0.02 -17.37
C SER A 326 51.83 -0.04 -16.55
N THR A 327 52.41 -1.21 -16.45
CA THR A 327 53.80 -1.41 -15.97
C THR A 327 54.76 -0.87 -17.01
N GLN A 328 55.13 0.41 -16.95
CA GLN A 328 56.30 0.91 -17.64
C GLN A 328 57.53 0.67 -16.76
N ARG A 329 58.42 -0.19 -17.28
CA ARG A 329 59.76 -0.45 -16.77
C ARG A 329 60.58 0.85 -16.84
N ALA A 330 61.11 1.28 -15.72
CA ALA A 330 62.08 2.40 -15.66
C ALA A 330 63.33 2.06 -16.36
N VAL A 331 63.79 2.91 -17.28
CA VAL A 331 65.14 2.96 -17.86
C VAL A 331 65.92 4.02 -17.09
N PRO A 332 67.16 3.74 -16.60
CA PRO A 332 67.95 4.71 -15.87
C PRO A 332 68.63 5.72 -16.81
N SER A 333 68.51 7.01 -16.44
CA SER A 333 69.23 8.13 -17.13
C SER A 333 70.54 8.45 -16.45
N PRO A 334 71.62 8.83 -17.22
CA PRO A 334 72.92 9.13 -16.67
C PRO A 334 73.06 10.57 -16.16
N ALA A 335 73.96 10.72 -15.18
CA ALA A 335 74.37 11.96 -14.53
C ALA A 335 75.20 12.88 -15.40
N ALA A 336 75.12 14.17 -15.12
CA ALA A 336 76.12 15.26 -15.16
C ALA A 336 75.34 16.59 -15.43
N GLY A 337 75.58 17.64 -14.76
CA GLY A 337 76.66 18.38 -14.30
C GLY A 337 76.27 19.81 -13.92
N VAL A 338 76.70 20.22 -12.79
CA VAL A 338 77.18 21.52 -12.33
C VAL A 338 76.82 22.78 -13.13
N SER A 339 76.23 23.76 -12.50
CA SER A 339 76.70 25.14 -12.28
C SER A 339 75.64 26.09 -11.73
N ALA A 340 75.98 26.72 -10.62
CA ALA A 340 75.44 28.00 -10.15
C ALA A 340 76.21 29.15 -10.83
N PRO A 341 75.95 30.44 -10.52
CA PRO A 341 74.89 31.16 -9.84
C PRO A 341 74.53 32.52 -10.53
N LEU A 342 73.84 33.43 -9.78
CA LEU A 342 73.64 34.89 -9.95
C LEU A 342 72.33 35.33 -10.66
N ARG A 343 71.45 36.02 -10.06
CA ARG A 343 71.35 37.18 -9.10
C ARG A 343 69.93 37.18 -8.49
#